data_2da621dfc282bf4e6997013b6fbd092a
#
_entry.id   2da621dfc282bf4e6997013b6fbd092a
#
_cell.length_a   1.000
_cell.length_b   1.000
_cell.length_c   1.000
_cell.angle_alpha   90.00
_cell.angle_beta   90.00
_cell.angle_gamma   90.00
#
_symmetry.space_group_name_H-M   'P 1'
#
loop_
_entity.id
_entity.type
_entity.pdbx_description
1 polymer ?
#
loop_
_entity_poly.entity_id
_entity_poly.type
_entity_poly.pdbx_seq_one_letter_code
_entity_poly.pdbx_strand_id
1 'polypeptide(L)'
;MNRPLITFATVLILGTAALGPAARAGTIVIANRTATKITFQYTDGDAKAQTLALAGGELCSLVNKRGATVNFNGANGPQELPLNTNSAYCFVDPQGKLGLREIALSANAEPTPAAKPTQPTVENLFPVAPETPAKAEAKPAGEALKKILTIPVKVLVDDDEQATAHAWKGRLSRRLQAANDIFEKECRVKFEIVAYDEWVSDNHITDFSQSLTEFEQKVKPEPARLAIGFTSQYEVPRGAFHLGGTRGPMHSHVLVREWSKQITEPERLEVMMHELGHFLGAVHSPAADSVMRPILGDRVARVKDFRIIFDPVNVLAMSLVSEDMRARDVHSFGELSAPTQLRLNDIYSAMGVAMPRDATADQYRKTLRAVPQQ
;
A
#
# COMPACT_ATOMS: atom_id res chain seq x y z
N MET A 1 -41.87 -35.08 68.65
CA MET A 1 -40.41 -34.79 68.39
C MET A 1 -40.26 -34.66 66.87
N ASN A 2 -40.40 -33.44 66.34
CA ASN A 2 -40.28 -33.18 64.90
C ASN A 2 -38.90 -32.61 64.65
N ARG A 3 -38.10 -33.30 63.80
CA ARG A 3 -36.84 -32.71 63.25
C ARG A 3 -37.09 -32.08 61.89
N PRO A 4 -36.63 -30.87 61.65
CA PRO A 4 -36.74 -30.30 60.31
C PRO A 4 -35.61 -30.79 59.38
N LEU A 5 -36.01 -31.18 58.16
CA LEU A 5 -35.11 -31.45 57.04
C LEU A 5 -34.51 -30.10 56.55
N ILE A 6 -33.19 -30.02 56.58
CA ILE A 6 -32.47 -28.89 55.94
C ILE A 6 -32.14 -29.33 54.51
N THR A 7 -32.78 -28.68 53.53
CA THR A 7 -32.53 -28.89 52.11
C THR A 7 -31.38 -27.94 51.70
N PHE A 8 -30.23 -28.50 51.35
CA PHE A 8 -29.13 -27.72 50.73
C PHE A 8 -29.43 -27.48 49.26
N ALA A 9 -29.67 -26.22 48.89
CA ALA A 9 -29.73 -25.80 47.51
C ALA A 9 -28.30 -25.59 46.98
N THR A 10 -27.85 -26.46 46.09
CA THR A 10 -26.58 -26.31 45.40
C THR A 10 -26.77 -25.24 44.28
N VAL A 11 -26.27 -24.06 44.49
CA VAL A 11 -26.22 -23.02 43.46
C VAL A 11 -25.08 -23.36 42.48
N LEU A 12 -25.44 -23.82 41.30
CA LEU A 12 -24.52 -24.02 40.19
C LEU A 12 -24.22 -22.66 39.57
N ILE A 13 -23.09 -22.06 39.91
CA ILE A 13 -22.58 -20.85 39.27
C ILE A 13 -22.03 -21.27 37.91
N LEU A 14 -22.83 -21.14 36.85
CA LEU A 14 -22.36 -21.15 35.47
C LEU A 14 -21.52 -19.92 35.23
N GLY A 15 -20.20 -20.07 35.37
CA GLY A 15 -19.25 -19.04 34.94
C GLY A 15 -19.37 -18.88 33.42
N THR A 16 -20.00 -17.79 32.98
CA THR A 16 -19.89 -17.33 31.62
C THR A 16 -18.46 -16.89 31.40
N ALA A 17 -17.63 -17.75 30.83
CA ALA A 17 -16.37 -17.35 30.28
C ALA A 17 -16.68 -16.26 29.24
N ALA A 18 -16.41 -15.02 29.58
CA ALA A 18 -16.41 -13.92 28.60
C ALA A 18 -15.37 -14.30 27.55
N LEU A 19 -15.83 -14.76 26.39
CA LEU A 19 -15.02 -14.89 25.21
C LEU A 19 -14.52 -13.46 24.90
N GLY A 20 -13.27 -13.17 25.28
CA GLY A 20 -12.60 -11.94 24.87
C GLY A 20 -12.73 -11.78 23.36
N PRO A 21 -12.76 -10.56 22.84
CA PRO A 21 -12.90 -10.33 21.42
C PRO A 21 -11.84 -11.16 20.69
N ALA A 22 -12.30 -12.05 19.81
CA ALA A 22 -11.39 -12.87 19.00
C ALA A 22 -10.39 -11.96 18.35
N ALA A 23 -9.10 -12.13 18.65
CA ALA A 23 -8.04 -11.33 18.08
C ALA A 23 -8.13 -11.47 16.56
N ARG A 24 -8.54 -10.40 15.88
CA ARG A 24 -8.69 -10.39 14.42
C ARG A 24 -7.30 -10.35 13.81
N ALA A 25 -7.11 -11.15 12.75
CA ALA A 25 -5.93 -11.04 11.93
C ALA A 25 -5.82 -9.59 11.38
N GLY A 26 -4.63 -9.04 11.40
CA GLY A 26 -4.36 -7.69 10.90
C GLY A 26 -2.99 -7.61 10.24
N THR A 27 -2.70 -6.48 9.64
CA THR A 27 -1.44 -6.22 8.96
C THR A 27 -0.53 -5.33 9.80
N ILE A 28 0.76 -5.66 9.79
CA ILE A 28 1.82 -4.84 10.38
C ILE A 28 2.84 -4.56 9.30
N VAL A 29 3.17 -3.28 9.09
CA VAL A 29 4.23 -2.87 8.18
C VAL A 29 5.43 -2.45 9.00
N ILE A 30 6.61 -3.00 8.69
CA ILE A 30 7.88 -2.63 9.32
C ILE A 30 8.83 -2.14 8.23
N ALA A 31 9.31 -0.91 8.35
CA ALA A 31 10.26 -0.30 7.45
C ALA A 31 11.61 -0.09 8.13
N ASN A 32 12.71 -0.22 7.41
CA ASN A 32 14.02 0.19 7.85
C ASN A 32 14.37 1.54 7.19
N ARG A 33 14.28 2.62 7.95
CA ARG A 33 14.64 3.98 7.51
C ARG A 33 16.05 4.39 7.98
N THR A 34 16.89 3.40 8.28
CA THR A 34 18.32 3.63 8.56
C THR A 34 19.17 3.29 7.33
N ALA A 35 20.43 3.71 7.33
CA ALA A 35 21.38 3.39 6.26
C ALA A 35 21.89 1.93 6.30
N THR A 36 21.74 1.24 7.43
CA THR A 36 22.34 -0.08 7.66
C THR A 36 21.29 -1.18 7.63
N LYS A 37 21.75 -2.41 7.36
CA LYS A 37 20.89 -3.59 7.46
C LYS A 37 20.53 -3.86 8.92
N ILE A 38 19.26 -4.03 9.21
CA ILE A 38 18.74 -4.37 10.54
C ILE A 38 18.24 -5.81 10.53
N THR A 39 18.63 -6.56 11.55
CA THR A 39 18.13 -7.91 11.82
C THR A 39 17.31 -7.87 13.10
N PHE A 40 16.12 -8.46 13.08
CA PHE A 40 15.21 -8.53 14.22
C PHE A 40 14.48 -9.87 14.25
N GLN A 41 13.93 -10.21 15.42
CA GLN A 41 13.06 -11.36 15.59
C GLN A 41 11.60 -10.87 15.65
N TYR A 42 10.75 -11.50 14.87
CA TYR A 42 9.31 -11.27 14.86
C TYR A 42 8.59 -12.52 15.38
N THR A 43 7.65 -12.33 16.29
CA THR A 43 6.81 -13.39 16.85
C THR A 43 5.35 -13.02 16.66
N ASP A 44 4.55 -13.92 16.06
CA ASP A 44 3.10 -13.78 15.89
C ASP A 44 2.39 -14.61 16.98
N GLY A 45 1.95 -13.95 18.05
CA GLY A 45 1.35 -14.59 19.21
C GLY A 45 2.26 -15.68 19.79
N ASP A 46 1.73 -16.90 19.91
CA ASP A 46 2.45 -18.05 20.44
C ASP A 46 3.30 -18.79 19.39
N ALA A 47 3.44 -18.22 18.18
CA ALA A 47 4.22 -18.84 17.13
C ALA A 47 5.73 -18.78 17.43
N LYS A 48 6.50 -19.65 16.77
CA LYS A 48 7.96 -19.62 16.86
C LYS A 48 8.48 -18.31 16.29
N ALA A 49 9.41 -17.66 17.00
CA ALA A 49 10.08 -16.45 16.53
C ALA A 49 10.77 -16.67 15.18
N GLN A 50 10.61 -15.73 14.28
CA GLN A 50 11.23 -15.70 12.96
C GLN A 50 12.28 -14.60 12.91
N THR A 51 13.46 -14.91 12.41
CA THR A 51 14.50 -13.90 12.19
C THR A 51 14.30 -13.27 10.82
N LEU A 52 14.05 -11.97 10.82
CA LEU A 52 13.87 -11.14 9.63
C LEU A 52 15.04 -10.16 9.52
N ALA A 53 15.32 -9.74 8.29
CA ALA A 53 16.35 -8.73 8.02
C ALA A 53 15.87 -7.80 6.91
N LEU A 54 16.05 -6.49 7.13
CA LEU A 54 15.74 -5.44 6.18
C LEU A 54 17.01 -4.63 5.89
N ALA A 55 17.36 -4.47 4.63
CA ALA A 55 18.39 -3.52 4.22
C ALA A 55 17.89 -2.08 4.43
N GLY A 56 18.80 -1.11 4.38
CA GLY A 56 18.42 0.31 4.43
C GLY A 56 17.41 0.66 3.35
N GLY A 57 16.34 1.34 3.72
CA GLY A 57 15.22 1.70 2.85
C GLY A 57 14.25 0.56 2.52
N GLU A 58 14.48 -0.67 2.97
CA GLU A 58 13.55 -1.78 2.78
C GLU A 58 12.41 -1.78 3.80
N LEU A 59 11.31 -2.40 3.41
CA LEU A 59 10.17 -2.65 4.28
C LEU A 59 9.58 -4.06 4.04
N CYS A 60 8.76 -4.53 4.97
CA CYS A 60 7.98 -5.75 4.83
C CYS A 60 6.59 -5.58 5.42
N SER A 61 5.63 -6.28 4.84
CA SER A 61 4.26 -6.40 5.35
C SER A 61 4.06 -7.78 5.95
N LEU A 62 3.60 -7.84 7.20
CA LEU A 62 3.41 -9.05 7.99
C LEU A 62 1.94 -9.19 8.36
N VAL A 63 1.39 -10.40 8.25
CA VAL A 63 0.04 -10.71 8.76
C VAL A 63 0.17 -11.23 10.17
N ASN A 64 -0.56 -10.63 11.07
CA ASN A 64 -0.64 -10.99 12.47
C ASN A 64 -1.99 -11.61 12.81
N LYS A 65 -2.00 -12.69 13.56
CA LYS A 65 -3.23 -13.39 13.97
C LYS A 65 -3.62 -13.15 15.43
N ARG A 66 -2.67 -12.88 16.33
CA ARG A 66 -2.94 -12.87 17.78
C ARG A 66 -2.05 -11.94 18.62
N GLY A 67 -1.65 -10.82 18.09
CA GLY A 67 -0.64 -9.98 18.73
C GLY A 67 0.76 -10.34 18.24
N ALA A 68 1.60 -9.35 18.11
CA ALA A 68 2.96 -9.55 17.63
C ALA A 68 3.96 -8.86 18.55
N THR A 69 5.16 -9.41 18.59
CA THR A 69 6.30 -8.77 19.23
C THR A 69 7.49 -8.71 18.28
N VAL A 70 8.29 -7.67 18.44
CA VAL A 70 9.57 -7.53 17.75
C VAL A 70 10.69 -7.43 18.80
N ASN A 71 11.71 -8.27 18.63
CA ASN A 71 12.92 -8.24 19.42
C ASN A 71 14.10 -7.80 18.53
N PHE A 72 14.84 -6.78 18.95
CA PHE A 72 16.02 -6.26 18.25
C PHE A 72 17.04 -5.68 19.22
N ASN A 73 18.29 -5.53 18.76
CA ASN A 73 19.32 -4.83 19.52
C ASN A 73 19.20 -3.32 19.30
N GLY A 74 18.63 -2.62 20.25
CA GLY A 74 18.51 -1.17 20.25
C GLY A 74 19.71 -0.48 20.92
N ALA A 75 19.64 0.84 21.07
CA ALA A 75 20.70 1.67 21.67
C ALA A 75 21.07 1.27 23.11
N ASN A 76 20.11 0.73 23.86
CA ASN A 76 20.28 0.34 25.28
C ASN A 76 20.35 -1.19 25.47
N GLY A 77 20.70 -1.95 24.44
CA GLY A 77 20.71 -3.41 24.45
C GLY A 77 19.46 -4.04 23.85
N PRO A 78 19.21 -5.33 24.11
CA PRO A 78 18.04 -6.04 23.59
C PRO A 78 16.75 -5.37 24.02
N GLN A 79 15.85 -5.13 23.06
CA GLN A 79 14.54 -4.55 23.28
C GLN A 79 13.46 -5.50 22.73
N GLU A 80 12.37 -5.65 23.47
CA GLU A 80 11.17 -6.34 23.05
C GLU A 80 10.00 -5.36 23.07
N LEU A 81 9.33 -5.22 21.91
CA LEU A 81 8.22 -4.29 21.74
C LEU A 81 6.99 -5.03 21.23
N PRO A 82 5.84 -4.90 21.91
CA PRO A 82 4.56 -5.33 21.37
C PRO A 82 4.16 -4.42 20.21
N LEU A 83 3.60 -5.03 19.16
CA LEU A 83 3.14 -4.31 17.97
C LEU A 83 1.61 -4.33 17.89
N ASN A 84 1.05 -3.17 17.56
CA ASN A 84 -0.36 -3.03 17.26
C ASN A 84 -0.67 -3.58 15.87
N THR A 85 -1.79 -4.28 15.71
CA THR A 85 -2.29 -4.69 14.40
C THR A 85 -2.74 -3.48 13.60
N ASN A 86 -2.67 -3.60 12.28
CA ASN A 86 -3.05 -2.55 11.33
C ASN A 86 -2.26 -1.25 11.55
N SER A 87 -0.98 -1.38 11.84
CA SER A 87 -0.07 -0.28 12.13
C SER A 87 1.21 -0.38 11.30
N ALA A 88 1.85 0.77 11.09
CA ALA A 88 3.14 0.87 10.44
C ALA A 88 4.21 1.33 11.42
N TYR A 89 5.38 0.72 11.32
CA TYR A 89 6.53 0.96 12.18
C TYR A 89 7.76 1.27 11.35
N CYS A 90 8.62 2.14 11.88
CA CYS A 90 9.91 2.42 11.26
C CYS A 90 11.05 2.20 12.25
N PHE A 91 12.05 1.44 11.82
CA PHE A 91 13.37 1.53 12.44
C PHE A 91 14.01 2.85 12.06
N VAL A 92 14.44 3.59 13.05
CA VAL A 92 15.13 4.88 12.92
C VAL A 92 16.37 4.87 13.80
N ASP A 93 17.38 5.60 13.39
CA ASP A 93 18.65 5.70 14.12
C ASP A 93 19.03 7.16 14.37
N PRO A 94 18.26 7.90 15.18
CA PRO A 94 18.62 9.27 15.51
C PRO A 94 19.89 9.28 16.35
N GLN A 95 20.96 9.82 15.78
CA GLN A 95 22.26 10.00 16.47
C GLN A 95 22.91 8.67 16.94
N GLY A 96 22.83 7.61 16.15
CA GLY A 96 23.39 6.31 16.48
C GLY A 96 22.58 5.51 17.52
N LYS A 97 21.33 5.88 17.75
CA LYS A 97 20.43 5.21 18.71
C LYS A 97 19.30 4.51 17.98
N LEU A 98 19.56 3.27 17.56
CA LEU A 98 18.55 2.45 16.91
C LEU A 98 17.31 2.27 17.79
N GLY A 99 16.14 2.56 17.23
CA GLY A 99 14.84 2.35 17.86
C GLY A 99 13.78 2.01 16.83
N LEU A 100 12.71 1.35 17.27
CA LEU A 100 11.52 1.09 16.45
C LEU A 100 10.40 2.02 16.92
N ARG A 101 9.79 2.77 16.00
CA ARG A 101 8.72 3.72 16.29
C ARG A 101 7.48 3.42 15.47
N GLU A 102 6.32 3.47 16.10
CA GLU A 102 5.04 3.45 15.39
C GLU A 102 4.83 4.78 14.68
N ILE A 103 4.35 4.72 13.42
CA ILE A 103 3.94 5.92 12.68
C ILE A 103 2.55 6.28 13.18
N ALA A 104 2.42 7.44 13.85
CA ALA A 104 1.16 7.91 14.41
C ALA A 104 0.18 8.28 13.28
N LEU A 105 -0.95 7.57 13.23
CA LEU A 105 -2.02 7.78 12.24
C LEU A 105 -3.30 8.32 12.91
N SER A 106 -3.19 8.90 14.12
CA SER A 106 -4.36 9.38 14.87
C SER A 106 -4.81 10.74 14.34
N ALA A 107 -6.00 10.77 13.75
CA ALA A 107 -6.72 12.01 13.43
C ALA A 107 -7.28 12.71 14.68
N ASN A 108 -7.19 12.10 15.86
CA ASN A 108 -7.75 12.55 17.14
C ASN A 108 -6.67 12.84 18.20
N ALA A 109 -5.58 13.48 17.83
CA ALA A 109 -4.84 14.23 18.83
C ALA A 109 -5.67 15.48 19.13
N GLU A 110 -6.46 15.47 20.24
CA GLU A 110 -6.97 16.72 20.79
C GLU A 110 -5.84 17.73 20.87
N PRO A 111 -6.04 18.98 20.45
CA PRO A 111 -5.00 19.99 20.56
C PRO A 111 -4.71 20.20 22.04
N THR A 112 -3.57 19.72 22.51
CA THR A 112 -3.02 20.11 23.80
C THR A 112 -2.93 21.64 23.80
N PRO A 113 -3.48 22.36 24.81
CA PRO A 113 -3.55 23.82 24.77
C PRO A 113 -2.14 24.41 24.74
N ALA A 114 -1.88 25.13 23.67
CA ALA A 114 -0.91 26.20 23.48
C ALA A 114 0.54 25.98 23.95
N ALA A 115 1.25 25.06 23.32
CA ALA A 115 2.60 25.39 22.88
C ALA A 115 2.47 25.95 21.46
N LYS A 116 3.21 27.04 21.14
CA LYS A 116 3.21 27.66 19.80
C LYS A 116 3.23 26.58 18.73
N PRO A 117 2.40 26.68 17.66
CA PRO A 117 2.32 25.63 16.64
C PRO A 117 3.67 25.54 15.94
N THR A 118 4.48 24.59 16.35
CA THR A 118 5.46 24.00 15.46
C THR A 118 4.61 23.16 14.52
N GLN A 119 4.34 23.67 13.34
CA GLN A 119 3.75 22.84 12.27
C GLN A 119 4.57 21.55 12.26
N PRO A 120 3.96 20.35 12.32
CA PRO A 120 4.68 19.14 12.07
C PRO A 120 5.22 19.28 10.64
N THR A 121 6.52 19.48 10.55
CA THR A 121 7.18 19.44 9.24
C THR A 121 6.94 18.04 8.68
N VAL A 122 6.69 17.97 7.39
CA VAL A 122 6.48 16.73 6.63
C VAL A 122 7.54 15.66 6.96
N GLU A 123 8.76 16.08 7.32
CA GLU A 123 9.86 15.25 7.78
C GLU A 123 9.57 14.40 9.04
N ASN A 124 8.62 14.79 9.89
CA ASN A 124 8.29 14.06 11.12
C ASN A 124 7.38 12.85 10.89
N LEU A 125 6.62 12.82 9.80
CA LEU A 125 5.77 11.68 9.43
C LEU A 125 6.53 10.63 8.61
N PHE A 126 7.52 11.07 7.83
CA PHE A 126 8.27 10.23 6.90
C PHE A 126 9.77 10.54 7.05
N PRO A 127 10.47 9.87 7.97
CA PRO A 127 11.91 10.04 8.07
C PRO A 127 12.57 9.61 6.74
N VAL A 128 13.29 10.54 6.12
CA VAL A 128 14.02 10.32 4.86
C VAL A 128 15.17 9.35 5.12
N ALA A 129 15.31 8.34 4.27
CA ALA A 129 16.47 7.45 4.32
C ALA A 129 17.72 8.17 3.83
N PRO A 130 18.88 8.06 4.51
CA PRO A 130 20.13 8.57 3.97
C PRO A 130 20.52 7.79 2.70
N GLU A 131 20.93 8.51 1.67
CA GLU A 131 21.40 7.96 0.40
C GLU A 131 22.71 7.19 0.62
N THR A 132 22.67 5.86 0.59
CA THR A 132 23.88 5.05 0.41
C THR A 132 23.54 3.71 -0.25
N PRO A 133 24.23 3.32 -1.33
CA PRO A 133 23.94 2.09 -2.05
C PRO A 133 24.54 0.89 -1.34
N ALA A 134 23.73 -0.06 -0.93
CA ALA A 134 24.18 -1.37 -0.52
C ALA A 134 23.55 -2.44 -1.41
N LYS A 135 24.35 -2.98 -2.30
CA LYS A 135 24.07 -4.19 -3.07
C LYS A 135 24.23 -5.40 -2.13
N ALA A 136 23.13 -5.96 -1.65
CA ALA A 136 23.15 -7.22 -0.94
C ALA A 136 21.87 -8.00 -1.25
N GLU A 137 22.06 -9.18 -1.84
CA GLU A 137 21.01 -10.18 -2.04
C GLU A 137 20.50 -10.64 -0.66
N ALA A 138 19.27 -10.26 -0.31
CA ALA A 138 18.60 -10.72 0.89
C ALA A 138 17.67 -11.88 0.53
N LYS A 139 17.85 -13.03 1.20
CA LYS A 139 16.87 -14.12 1.18
C LYS A 139 15.51 -13.61 1.68
N PRO A 140 14.39 -13.98 1.05
CA PRO A 140 13.07 -13.49 1.44
C PRO A 140 12.72 -13.91 2.86
N ALA A 141 12.01 -13.03 3.55
CA ALA A 141 11.43 -13.29 4.86
C ALA A 141 10.57 -14.57 4.82
N GLY A 142 10.75 -15.44 5.81
CA GLY A 142 10.21 -16.80 5.79
C GLY A 142 8.68 -16.91 5.82
N GLU A 143 8.22 -18.12 5.88
CA GLU A 143 6.88 -18.73 5.76
C GLU A 143 5.61 -17.97 6.25
N ALA A 144 5.71 -16.84 6.94
CA ALA A 144 4.56 -16.01 7.35
C ALA A 144 3.82 -15.36 6.16
N LEU A 145 4.42 -15.39 4.97
CA LEU A 145 3.90 -14.78 3.74
C LEU A 145 3.08 -15.79 2.90
N LYS A 146 2.09 -16.46 3.49
CA LYS A 146 1.54 -17.71 2.92
C LYS A 146 0.59 -17.58 1.74
N LYS A 147 0.05 -16.41 1.38
CA LYS A 147 -0.83 -16.31 0.22
C LYS A 147 -0.71 -14.95 -0.47
N ILE A 148 -0.21 -14.97 -1.68
CA ILE A 148 -0.20 -13.80 -2.57
C ILE A 148 -1.61 -13.62 -3.14
N LEU A 149 -2.14 -12.39 -3.12
CA LEU A 149 -3.36 -12.03 -3.85
C LEU A 149 -3.00 -11.89 -5.33
N THR A 150 -3.58 -12.72 -6.18
CA THR A 150 -3.42 -12.60 -7.63
C THR A 150 -4.61 -11.84 -8.23
N ILE A 151 -4.32 -10.75 -8.93
CA ILE A 151 -5.30 -9.90 -9.61
C ILE A 151 -5.16 -10.14 -11.11
N PRO A 152 -6.16 -10.73 -11.78
CA PRO A 152 -6.12 -10.92 -13.22
C PRO A 152 -6.22 -9.57 -13.94
N VAL A 153 -5.32 -9.33 -14.90
CA VAL A 153 -5.26 -8.09 -15.66
C VAL A 153 -5.34 -8.35 -17.17
N LYS A 154 -6.01 -7.44 -17.88
CA LYS A 154 -6.01 -7.34 -19.34
C LYS A 154 -5.12 -6.15 -19.71
N VAL A 155 -4.10 -6.41 -20.53
CA VAL A 155 -3.14 -5.38 -20.96
C VAL A 155 -3.48 -4.97 -22.39
N LEU A 156 -3.63 -3.67 -22.62
CA LEU A 156 -4.01 -3.13 -23.91
C LEU A 156 -3.06 -2.01 -24.37
N VAL A 157 -2.93 -1.85 -25.65
CA VAL A 157 -2.33 -0.67 -26.31
C VAL A 157 -3.35 -0.03 -27.24
N ASP A 158 -3.22 1.29 -27.45
CA ASP A 158 -4.01 1.97 -28.47
C ASP A 158 -3.49 1.69 -29.88
N ASP A 159 -4.26 2.10 -30.89
CA ASP A 159 -3.93 1.95 -32.30
C ASP A 159 -2.75 2.82 -32.77
N ASP A 160 -2.27 3.75 -31.92
CA ASP A 160 -1.05 4.52 -32.15
C ASP A 160 0.24 3.76 -31.75
N GLU A 161 0.15 2.57 -31.17
CA GLU A 161 1.32 1.75 -30.85
C GLU A 161 2.04 1.25 -32.11
N GLN A 162 3.25 1.75 -32.32
CA GLN A 162 4.03 1.46 -33.54
C GLN A 162 4.76 0.12 -33.52
N ALA A 163 4.90 -0.49 -32.34
CA ALA A 163 5.61 -1.75 -32.21
C ALA A 163 4.72 -2.92 -32.63
N THR A 164 5.36 -3.96 -33.16
CA THR A 164 4.63 -5.21 -33.45
C THR A 164 4.02 -5.81 -32.18
N ALA A 165 2.94 -6.59 -32.33
CA ALA A 165 2.27 -7.24 -31.20
C ALA A 165 3.24 -8.07 -30.33
N HIS A 166 4.20 -8.77 -30.93
CA HIS A 166 5.23 -9.49 -30.18
C HIS A 166 6.11 -8.55 -29.35
N ALA A 167 6.50 -7.42 -29.91
CA ALA A 167 7.41 -6.48 -29.27
C ALA A 167 6.75 -5.75 -28.08
N TRP A 168 5.53 -5.17 -28.28
CA TRP A 168 4.86 -4.46 -27.19
C TRP A 168 4.37 -5.42 -26.08
N LYS A 169 3.85 -6.61 -26.41
CA LYS A 169 3.50 -7.63 -25.41
C LYS A 169 4.70 -8.01 -24.55
N GLY A 170 5.85 -8.28 -25.19
CA GLY A 170 7.08 -8.59 -24.45
C GLY A 170 7.58 -7.44 -23.58
N ARG A 171 7.48 -6.18 -24.05
CA ARG A 171 7.87 -4.98 -23.28
C ARG A 171 6.97 -4.82 -22.04
N LEU A 172 5.64 -4.84 -22.22
CA LEU A 172 4.69 -4.63 -21.13
C LEU A 172 4.66 -5.78 -20.13
N SER A 173 4.87 -7.04 -20.60
CA SER A 173 5.04 -8.18 -19.69
C SER A 173 6.23 -8.01 -18.76
N ARG A 174 7.39 -7.57 -19.28
CA ARG A 174 8.58 -7.32 -18.45
C ARG A 174 8.36 -6.18 -17.47
N ARG A 175 7.68 -5.11 -17.89
CA ARG A 175 7.33 -3.99 -17.01
C ARG A 175 6.41 -4.44 -15.88
N LEU A 176 5.36 -5.22 -16.18
CA LEU A 176 4.46 -5.74 -15.16
C LEU A 176 5.17 -6.73 -14.22
N GLN A 177 6.10 -7.54 -14.74
CA GLN A 177 6.90 -8.42 -13.89
C GLN A 177 7.78 -7.62 -12.92
N ALA A 178 8.43 -6.55 -13.38
CA ALA A 178 9.21 -5.67 -12.51
C ALA A 178 8.33 -4.98 -11.43
N ALA A 179 7.09 -4.63 -11.77
CA ALA A 179 6.11 -4.15 -10.79
C ALA A 179 5.74 -5.24 -9.78
N ASN A 180 5.48 -6.45 -10.24
CA ASN A 180 5.15 -7.59 -9.39
C ASN A 180 6.25 -7.88 -8.37
N ASP A 181 7.52 -7.81 -8.74
CA ASP A 181 8.65 -8.05 -7.84
C ASP A 181 8.60 -7.11 -6.62
N ILE A 182 8.06 -5.89 -6.79
CA ILE A 182 7.88 -4.91 -5.71
C ILE A 182 6.57 -5.17 -4.95
N PHE A 183 5.44 -5.31 -5.65
CA PHE A 183 4.14 -5.52 -5.01
C PHE A 183 4.06 -6.84 -4.23
N GLU A 184 4.67 -7.92 -4.74
CA GLU A 184 4.74 -9.19 -4.01
C GLU A 184 5.52 -9.05 -2.70
N LYS A 185 6.66 -8.35 -2.75
CA LYS A 185 7.51 -8.12 -1.59
C LYS A 185 6.85 -7.19 -0.56
N GLU A 186 6.25 -6.10 -1.01
CA GLU A 186 5.78 -5.03 -0.13
C GLU A 186 4.35 -5.24 0.34
N CYS A 187 3.45 -5.74 -0.53
CA CYS A 187 2.01 -5.85 -0.26
C CYS A 187 1.45 -7.26 -0.46
N ARG A 188 2.25 -8.23 -0.91
CA ARG A 188 1.83 -9.60 -1.24
C ARG A 188 0.72 -9.64 -2.31
N VAL A 189 0.84 -8.78 -3.29
CA VAL A 189 -0.05 -8.67 -4.44
C VAL A 189 0.72 -8.98 -5.72
N LYS A 190 0.08 -9.69 -6.63
CA LYS A 190 0.58 -9.98 -7.97
C LYS A 190 -0.49 -9.65 -8.99
N PHE A 191 -0.09 -8.99 -10.06
CA PHE A 191 -0.93 -8.76 -11.24
C PHE A 191 -0.58 -9.80 -12.30
N GLU A 192 -1.55 -10.61 -12.72
CA GLU A 192 -1.36 -11.69 -13.68
C GLU A 192 -2.04 -11.35 -15.00
N ILE A 193 -1.28 -11.32 -16.09
CA ILE A 193 -1.83 -11.04 -17.41
C ILE A 193 -2.62 -12.26 -17.90
N VAL A 194 -3.92 -12.10 -18.05
CA VAL A 194 -4.83 -13.14 -18.58
C VAL A 194 -5.29 -12.86 -20.00
N ALA A 195 -5.14 -11.61 -20.47
CA ALA A 195 -5.49 -11.23 -21.83
C ALA A 195 -4.64 -10.05 -22.32
N TYR A 196 -4.46 -9.97 -23.63
CA TYR A 196 -3.93 -8.82 -24.36
C TYR A 196 -4.95 -8.40 -25.41
N ASP A 197 -5.06 -7.09 -25.62
CA ASP A 197 -5.98 -6.54 -26.63
C ASP A 197 -5.45 -5.19 -27.16
N GLU A 198 -6.16 -4.62 -28.11
CA GLU A 198 -5.91 -3.31 -28.68
C GLU A 198 -7.23 -2.54 -28.70
N TRP A 199 -7.18 -1.21 -28.62
CA TRP A 199 -8.37 -0.39 -28.81
C TRP A 199 -8.08 0.77 -29.77
N VAL A 200 -9.12 1.21 -30.50
CA VAL A 200 -9.03 2.38 -31.36
C VAL A 200 -9.30 3.61 -30.51
N SER A 201 -8.30 4.45 -30.32
CA SER A 201 -8.40 5.69 -29.56
C SER A 201 -8.84 6.86 -30.45
N ASP A 202 -9.41 7.92 -29.85
CA ASP A 202 -9.69 9.17 -30.55
C ASP A 202 -8.53 10.16 -30.35
N ASN A 203 -7.69 10.28 -31.38
CA ASN A 203 -6.52 11.13 -31.39
C ASN A 203 -6.82 12.63 -31.27
N HIS A 204 -8.09 13.06 -31.36
CA HIS A 204 -8.49 14.45 -31.09
C HIS A 204 -8.63 14.72 -29.59
N ILE A 205 -8.71 13.70 -28.75
CA ILE A 205 -8.81 13.86 -27.30
C ILE A 205 -7.41 14.12 -26.74
N THR A 206 -7.19 15.34 -26.25
CA THR A 206 -5.93 15.76 -25.61
C THR A 206 -6.02 15.82 -24.08
N ASP A 207 -7.23 15.95 -23.53
CA ASP A 207 -7.48 15.93 -22.10
C ASP A 207 -7.43 14.49 -21.53
N PHE A 208 -6.63 14.29 -20.50
CA PHE A 208 -6.43 12.93 -19.95
C PHE A 208 -7.71 12.35 -19.34
N SER A 209 -8.53 13.16 -18.68
CA SER A 209 -9.78 12.66 -18.07
C SER A 209 -10.78 12.20 -19.13
N GLN A 210 -10.79 12.88 -20.29
CA GLN A 210 -11.60 12.46 -21.44
C GLN A 210 -11.04 11.19 -22.08
N SER A 211 -9.70 11.08 -22.22
CA SER A 211 -9.04 9.84 -22.72
C SER A 211 -9.36 8.64 -21.81
N LEU A 212 -9.32 8.83 -20.48
CA LEU A 212 -9.70 7.78 -19.54
C LEU A 212 -11.19 7.41 -19.68
N THR A 213 -12.08 8.40 -19.84
CA THR A 213 -13.53 8.16 -20.05
C THR A 213 -13.77 7.38 -21.34
N GLU A 214 -13.08 7.74 -22.42
CA GLU A 214 -13.16 7.03 -23.69
C GLU A 214 -12.68 5.58 -23.55
N PHE A 215 -11.54 5.37 -22.89
CA PHE A 215 -11.00 4.03 -22.62
C PHE A 215 -12.00 3.16 -21.84
N GLU A 216 -12.61 3.71 -20.78
CA GLU A 216 -13.64 3.03 -20.00
C GLU A 216 -14.89 2.65 -20.82
N GLN A 217 -15.27 3.48 -21.79
CA GLN A 217 -16.42 3.23 -22.66
C GLN A 217 -16.15 2.16 -23.73
N LYS A 218 -14.93 2.16 -24.29
CA LYS A 218 -14.56 1.28 -25.39
C LYS A 218 -14.03 -0.08 -24.95
N VAL A 219 -13.43 -0.16 -23.77
CA VAL A 219 -12.76 -1.36 -23.26
C VAL A 219 -13.54 -1.97 -22.11
N LYS A 220 -13.81 -3.27 -22.22
CA LYS A 220 -14.34 -4.09 -21.13
C LYS A 220 -13.19 -4.85 -20.47
N PRO A 221 -13.10 -4.87 -19.16
CA PRO A 221 -12.00 -5.54 -18.45
C PRO A 221 -12.06 -7.08 -18.59
N GLU A 222 -13.24 -7.68 -18.77
CA GLU A 222 -13.40 -9.13 -18.82
C GLU A 222 -12.50 -9.80 -19.88
N PRO A 223 -11.93 -10.95 -19.58
CA PRO A 223 -12.11 -11.84 -18.41
C PRO A 223 -11.26 -11.44 -17.18
N ALA A 224 -10.57 -10.29 -17.23
CA ALA A 224 -9.76 -9.76 -16.16
C ALA A 224 -10.61 -8.95 -15.16
N ARG A 225 -10.01 -8.65 -14.02
CA ARG A 225 -10.56 -7.70 -13.05
C ARG A 225 -10.18 -6.25 -13.35
N LEU A 226 -9.04 -6.06 -13.99
CA LEU A 226 -8.46 -4.76 -14.27
C LEU A 226 -7.99 -4.71 -15.72
N ALA A 227 -8.41 -3.69 -16.46
CA ALA A 227 -7.87 -3.32 -17.76
C ALA A 227 -6.78 -2.24 -17.56
N ILE A 228 -5.58 -2.51 -18.07
CA ILE A 228 -4.46 -1.55 -18.07
C ILE A 228 -4.20 -1.15 -19.50
N GLY A 229 -4.57 0.09 -19.86
CA GLY A 229 -4.34 0.66 -21.18
C GLY A 229 -3.04 1.46 -21.23
N PHE A 230 -2.30 1.32 -22.30
CA PHE A 230 -1.10 2.11 -22.60
C PHE A 230 -1.34 2.89 -23.86
N THR A 231 -1.47 4.22 -23.74
CA THR A 231 -1.68 5.09 -24.89
C THR A 231 -0.36 5.68 -25.40
N SER A 232 -0.15 5.58 -26.70
CA SER A 232 1.04 6.07 -27.39
C SER A 232 0.87 7.48 -27.97
N GLN A 233 -0.20 8.19 -27.63
CA GLN A 233 -0.39 9.59 -28.00
C GLN A 233 0.72 10.45 -27.40
N TYR A 234 1.58 11.04 -28.25
CA TYR A 234 2.73 11.84 -27.83
C TYR A 234 2.45 13.34 -27.79
N GLU A 235 1.37 13.79 -28.38
CA GLU A 235 0.97 15.19 -28.35
C GLU A 235 0.28 15.50 -27.03
N VAL A 236 1.05 16.02 -26.10
CA VAL A 236 0.54 16.48 -24.80
C VAL A 236 0.53 18.00 -24.78
N PRO A 237 -0.59 18.64 -24.44
CA PRO A 237 -0.67 20.09 -24.31
C PRO A 237 0.40 20.61 -23.33
N ARG A 238 0.91 21.82 -23.59
CA ARG A 238 1.86 22.47 -22.65
C ARG A 238 1.18 22.74 -21.33
N GLY A 239 1.74 22.25 -20.23
CA GLY A 239 1.20 22.46 -18.87
C GLY A 239 1.44 21.27 -17.95
N ALA A 240 0.64 21.17 -16.89
CA ALA A 240 0.64 20.02 -16.01
C ALA A 240 0.04 18.80 -16.73
N PHE A 241 0.77 17.68 -16.70
CA PHE A 241 0.36 16.47 -17.42
C PHE A 241 -0.07 15.41 -16.42
N HIS A 242 -1.17 14.75 -16.72
CA HIS A 242 -1.45 13.45 -16.13
C HIS A 242 -0.75 12.38 -16.97
N LEU A 243 0.16 11.64 -16.35
CA LEU A 243 0.93 10.59 -17.00
C LEU A 243 0.22 9.24 -16.91
N GLY A 244 -0.71 9.13 -15.99
CA GLY A 244 -1.57 7.99 -15.78
C GLY A 244 -2.78 8.38 -14.95
N GLY A 245 -3.69 7.45 -14.74
CA GLY A 245 -4.85 7.64 -13.87
C GLY A 245 -5.81 6.49 -13.83
N THR A 246 -6.57 6.49 -12.73
CA THR A 246 -7.73 5.64 -12.48
C THR A 246 -8.80 6.46 -11.79
N ARG A 247 -10.07 6.01 -11.81
CA ARG A 247 -11.15 6.68 -11.08
C ARG A 247 -11.10 6.49 -9.57
N GLY A 248 -10.13 5.74 -9.09
CA GLY A 248 -9.91 5.50 -7.66
C GLY A 248 -9.70 4.04 -7.31
N PRO A 249 -9.72 3.73 -6.02
CA PRO A 249 -9.40 2.37 -5.57
C PRO A 249 -10.37 1.33 -6.12
N MET A 250 -9.80 0.20 -6.52
CA MET A 250 -10.52 -0.97 -7.04
C MET A 250 -11.33 -0.70 -8.32
N HIS A 251 -11.13 0.45 -8.98
CA HIS A 251 -11.77 0.74 -10.26
C HIS A 251 -11.17 -0.13 -11.36
N SER A 252 -12.00 -0.61 -12.28
CA SER A 252 -11.60 -1.64 -13.23
C SER A 252 -10.70 -1.16 -14.38
N HIS A 253 -10.34 0.12 -14.43
CA HIS A 253 -9.53 0.69 -15.49
C HIS A 253 -8.39 1.55 -14.95
N VAL A 254 -7.22 1.35 -15.53
CA VAL A 254 -6.02 2.18 -15.37
C VAL A 254 -5.53 2.55 -16.76
N LEU A 255 -5.31 3.83 -17.01
CA LEU A 255 -4.73 4.32 -18.25
C LEU A 255 -3.36 4.93 -17.98
N VAL A 256 -2.34 4.57 -18.77
CA VAL A 256 -0.96 5.05 -18.67
C VAL A 256 -0.54 5.65 -20.00
N ARG A 257 0.04 6.85 -19.99
CA ARG A 257 0.62 7.48 -21.19
C ARG A 257 2.08 7.08 -21.39
N GLU A 258 2.40 6.62 -22.58
CA GLU A 258 3.79 6.40 -23.05
C GLU A 258 4.39 7.71 -23.65
N TRP A 259 4.02 8.86 -23.20
CA TRP A 259 4.03 10.23 -23.72
C TRP A 259 5.24 10.70 -24.52
N SER A 260 6.35 10.03 -24.45
CA SER A 260 7.54 10.44 -25.21
C SER A 260 8.49 9.27 -25.44
N LYS A 261 9.06 9.22 -26.65
CA LYS A 261 10.12 8.26 -26.98
C LYS A 261 11.40 8.47 -26.17
N GLN A 262 11.56 9.63 -25.55
CA GLN A 262 12.73 9.97 -24.71
C GLN A 262 12.58 9.51 -23.25
N ILE A 263 11.39 9.07 -22.85
CA ILE A 263 11.15 8.57 -21.51
C ILE A 263 11.74 7.18 -21.35
N THR A 264 12.47 7.00 -20.28
CA THR A 264 13.15 5.75 -19.96
C THR A 264 12.19 4.71 -19.38
N GLU A 265 12.55 3.44 -19.45
CA GLU A 265 11.73 2.35 -18.90
C GLU A 265 11.55 2.45 -17.36
N PRO A 266 12.53 2.88 -16.56
CA PRO A 266 12.31 3.17 -15.14
C PRO A 266 11.23 4.22 -14.87
N GLU A 267 11.17 5.32 -15.66
CA GLU A 267 10.12 6.35 -15.51
C GLU A 267 8.73 5.80 -15.88
N ARG A 268 8.64 4.96 -16.91
CA ARG A 268 7.37 4.30 -17.30
C ARG A 268 6.91 3.30 -16.25
N LEU A 269 7.84 2.55 -15.68
CA LEU A 269 7.56 1.63 -14.57
C LEU A 269 7.05 2.42 -13.35
N GLU A 270 7.68 3.54 -13.03
CA GLU A 270 7.30 4.41 -11.92
C GLU A 270 5.84 4.90 -12.05
N VAL A 271 5.44 5.39 -13.23
CA VAL A 271 4.05 5.81 -13.49
C VAL A 271 3.09 4.64 -13.33
N MET A 272 3.39 3.48 -13.93
CA MET A 272 2.52 2.30 -13.80
C MET A 272 2.39 1.85 -12.34
N MET A 273 3.47 1.86 -11.57
CA MET A 273 3.46 1.54 -10.14
C MET A 273 2.59 2.49 -9.34
N HIS A 274 2.65 3.79 -9.64
CA HIS A 274 1.83 4.82 -9.02
C HIS A 274 0.34 4.56 -9.24
N GLU A 275 -0.07 4.31 -10.49
CA GLU A 275 -1.47 4.07 -10.82
C GLU A 275 -2.00 2.74 -10.24
N LEU A 276 -1.18 1.68 -10.24
CA LEU A 276 -1.53 0.43 -9.57
C LEU A 276 -1.58 0.60 -8.04
N GLY A 277 -0.77 1.51 -7.48
CA GLY A 277 -0.87 1.91 -6.08
C GLY A 277 -2.24 2.53 -5.77
N HIS A 278 -2.71 3.47 -6.61
CA HIS A 278 -4.05 4.05 -6.48
C HIS A 278 -5.16 3.00 -6.59
N PHE A 279 -5.04 2.05 -7.51
CA PHE A 279 -5.96 0.93 -7.60
C PHE A 279 -6.05 0.13 -6.30
N LEU A 280 -4.96 -0.05 -5.58
CA LEU A 280 -4.89 -0.73 -4.29
C LEU A 280 -5.19 0.18 -3.08
N GLY A 281 -5.61 1.43 -3.31
CA GLY A 281 -5.99 2.36 -2.24
C GLY A 281 -4.85 3.24 -1.71
N ALA A 282 -3.67 3.25 -2.33
CA ALA A 282 -2.65 4.23 -2.00
C ALA A 282 -3.09 5.65 -2.39
N VAL A 283 -2.68 6.64 -1.62
CA VAL A 283 -2.91 8.07 -1.88
C VAL A 283 -1.58 8.79 -2.09
N HIS A 284 -1.62 10.01 -2.59
CA HIS A 284 -0.38 10.79 -2.72
C HIS A 284 0.34 10.92 -1.37
N SER A 285 1.66 10.90 -1.44
CA SER A 285 2.56 10.91 -0.29
C SER A 285 3.43 12.16 -0.27
N PRO A 286 3.66 12.77 0.90
CA PRO A 286 4.63 13.84 1.05
C PRO A 286 6.09 13.36 1.01
N ALA A 287 6.33 12.04 1.09
CA ALA A 287 7.67 11.46 1.02
C ALA A 287 8.22 11.60 -0.42
N ALA A 288 9.30 12.36 -0.57
CA ALA A 288 9.89 12.67 -1.87
C ALA A 288 10.47 11.43 -2.59
N ASP A 289 10.83 10.41 -1.83
CA ASP A 289 11.35 9.13 -2.31
C ASP A 289 10.24 8.09 -2.59
N SER A 290 8.99 8.38 -2.23
CA SER A 290 7.86 7.50 -2.52
C SER A 290 7.44 7.57 -3.98
N VAL A 291 7.11 6.41 -4.56
CA VAL A 291 6.47 6.35 -5.89
C VAL A 291 5.10 7.05 -5.88
N MET A 292 4.47 7.20 -4.69
CA MET A 292 3.20 7.92 -4.53
C MET A 292 3.36 9.45 -4.39
N ARG A 293 4.54 10.04 -4.63
CA ARG A 293 4.66 11.50 -4.69
C ARG A 293 3.80 12.08 -5.81
N PRO A 294 3.18 13.28 -5.65
CA PRO A 294 2.18 13.78 -6.59
C PRO A 294 2.73 14.24 -7.95
N ILE A 295 4.06 14.37 -8.09
CA ILE A 295 4.72 14.78 -9.32
C ILE A 295 5.63 13.67 -9.79
N LEU A 296 5.33 13.10 -10.95
CA LEU A 296 6.13 12.10 -11.65
C LEU A 296 6.67 12.68 -12.96
N GLY A 297 7.61 11.97 -13.61
CA GLY A 297 8.23 12.44 -14.84
C GLY A 297 9.23 13.59 -14.61
N ASP A 298 9.64 13.80 -13.37
CA ASP A 298 10.62 14.80 -12.92
C ASP A 298 12.08 14.37 -13.14
N ARG A 299 12.27 13.22 -13.79
CA ARG A 299 13.57 12.59 -14.10
C ARG A 299 14.28 11.99 -12.87
N VAL A 300 13.66 11.95 -11.71
CA VAL A 300 14.23 11.30 -10.51
C VAL A 300 14.50 9.82 -10.79
N ALA A 301 13.62 9.15 -11.54
CA ALA A 301 13.82 7.74 -11.91
C ALA A 301 15.01 7.48 -12.86
N ARG A 302 15.69 8.53 -13.38
CA ARG A 302 16.91 8.39 -14.20
C ARG A 302 18.19 8.39 -13.40
N VAL A 303 18.12 8.73 -12.12
CA VAL A 303 19.30 8.76 -11.26
C VAL A 303 19.82 7.34 -11.09
N LYS A 304 21.16 7.19 -11.19
CA LYS A 304 21.82 5.91 -10.89
C LYS A 304 21.45 5.50 -9.46
N ASP A 305 21.08 4.25 -9.28
CA ASP A 305 20.66 3.67 -8.00
C ASP A 305 19.25 4.12 -7.52
N PHE A 306 18.45 4.78 -8.37
CA PHE A 306 17.05 5.05 -8.09
C PHE A 306 16.30 3.73 -7.78
N ARG A 307 15.51 3.74 -6.73
CA ARG A 307 14.65 2.63 -6.34
C ARG A 307 13.19 3.09 -6.31
N ILE A 308 12.34 2.32 -6.94
CA ILE A 308 10.90 2.50 -6.80
C ILE A 308 10.51 1.88 -5.45
N ILE A 309 10.02 2.70 -4.55
CA ILE A 309 9.55 2.29 -3.21
C ILE A 309 8.22 2.96 -2.89
N PHE A 310 7.39 2.29 -2.13
CA PHE A 310 6.24 2.92 -1.47
C PHE A 310 6.63 3.38 -0.07
N ASP A 311 6.00 4.45 0.42
CA ASP A 311 6.12 4.79 1.83
C ASP A 311 5.32 3.80 2.71
N PRO A 312 5.70 3.63 4.00
CA PRO A 312 5.10 2.61 4.85
C PRO A 312 3.60 2.79 5.08
N VAL A 313 3.08 4.03 5.03
CA VAL A 313 1.66 4.33 5.25
C VAL A 313 0.83 3.85 4.06
N ASN A 314 1.30 4.11 2.84
CA ASN A 314 0.67 3.59 1.63
C ASN A 314 0.78 2.07 1.52
N VAL A 315 1.90 1.47 1.94
CA VAL A 315 2.01 0.00 2.01
C VAL A 315 0.99 -0.56 3.01
N LEU A 316 0.77 0.09 4.15
CA LEU A 316 -0.28 -0.33 5.09
C LEU A 316 -1.67 -0.24 4.45
N ALA A 317 -2.00 0.88 3.78
CA ALA A 317 -3.29 1.05 3.10
C ALA A 317 -3.53 -0.05 2.05
N MET A 318 -2.56 -0.25 1.14
CA MET A 318 -2.61 -1.29 0.11
C MET A 318 -2.72 -2.70 0.71
N SER A 319 -2.01 -2.97 1.80
CA SER A 319 -2.06 -4.27 2.47
C SER A 319 -3.43 -4.52 3.12
N LEU A 320 -4.06 -3.52 3.72
CA LEU A 320 -5.40 -3.63 4.28
C LEU A 320 -6.44 -3.94 3.20
N VAL A 321 -6.38 -3.23 2.06
CA VAL A 321 -7.25 -3.48 0.92
C VAL A 321 -7.04 -4.88 0.37
N SER A 322 -5.78 -5.27 0.15
CA SER A 322 -5.45 -6.59 -0.42
C SER A 322 -5.82 -7.76 0.52
N GLU A 323 -5.73 -7.58 1.84
CA GLU A 323 -6.18 -8.60 2.80
C GLU A 323 -7.70 -8.80 2.74
N ASP A 324 -8.47 -7.72 2.66
CA ASP A 324 -9.92 -7.81 2.50
C ASP A 324 -10.31 -8.46 1.17
N MET A 325 -9.64 -8.09 0.07
CA MET A 325 -9.84 -8.73 -1.24
C MET A 325 -9.49 -10.22 -1.22
N ARG A 326 -8.52 -10.63 -0.41
CA ARG A 326 -8.11 -12.04 -0.26
C ARG A 326 -9.05 -12.84 0.61
N ALA A 327 -9.56 -12.23 1.67
CA ALA A 327 -10.42 -12.88 2.65
C ALA A 327 -11.87 -13.01 2.17
N ARG A 328 -12.30 -12.12 1.30
CA ARG A 328 -13.67 -11.99 0.82
C ARG A 328 -13.67 -11.63 -0.66
N ASP A 329 -14.71 -11.99 -1.36
CA ASP A 329 -14.88 -11.61 -2.77
C ASP A 329 -15.37 -10.16 -2.87
N VAL A 330 -14.45 -9.20 -2.66
CA VAL A 330 -14.72 -7.77 -2.64
C VAL A 330 -14.43 -7.19 -4.02
N HIS A 331 -15.40 -6.51 -4.61
CA HIS A 331 -15.30 -5.94 -5.96
C HIS A 331 -15.20 -4.41 -5.97
N SER A 332 -15.63 -3.75 -4.92
CA SER A 332 -15.60 -2.30 -4.81
C SER A 332 -15.04 -1.84 -3.47
N PHE A 333 -14.56 -0.61 -3.44
CA PHE A 333 -13.96 -0.01 -2.23
C PHE A 333 -14.96 0.13 -1.08
N GLY A 334 -16.25 0.32 -1.39
CA GLY A 334 -17.31 0.38 -0.39
C GLY A 334 -17.66 -0.96 0.25
N GLU A 335 -17.30 -2.08 -0.37
CA GLU A 335 -17.54 -3.43 0.16
C GLU A 335 -16.47 -3.90 1.15
N LEU A 336 -15.41 -3.12 1.36
CA LEU A 336 -14.39 -3.42 2.37
C LEU A 336 -15.04 -3.59 3.75
N SER A 337 -14.44 -4.44 4.60
CA SER A 337 -14.95 -4.67 5.95
C SER A 337 -14.95 -3.38 6.78
N ALA A 338 -15.91 -3.24 7.69
CA ALA A 338 -15.99 -2.06 8.55
C ALA A 338 -14.67 -1.75 9.30
N PRO A 339 -13.94 -2.73 9.86
CA PRO A 339 -12.64 -2.46 10.48
C PRO A 339 -11.60 -1.94 9.49
N THR A 340 -11.58 -2.46 8.25
CA THR A 340 -10.69 -1.96 7.20
C THR A 340 -11.06 -0.55 6.80
N GLN A 341 -12.34 -0.27 6.58
CA GLN A 341 -12.82 1.08 6.24
C GLN A 341 -12.48 2.10 7.33
N LEU A 342 -12.68 1.76 8.61
CA LEU A 342 -12.33 2.64 9.72
C LEU A 342 -10.83 2.94 9.71
N ARG A 343 -9.99 1.92 9.55
CA ARG A 343 -8.54 2.12 9.56
C ARG A 343 -8.05 2.91 8.35
N LEU A 344 -8.60 2.66 7.16
CA LEU A 344 -8.32 3.46 5.96
C LEU A 344 -8.75 4.92 6.13
N ASN A 345 -9.90 5.17 6.78
CA ASN A 345 -10.33 6.53 7.09
C ASN A 345 -9.32 7.27 7.99
N ASP A 346 -8.73 6.60 8.99
CA ASP A 346 -7.68 7.19 9.83
C ASP A 346 -6.42 7.49 9.02
N ILE A 347 -5.98 6.54 8.19
CA ILE A 347 -4.83 6.72 7.28
C ILE A 347 -5.05 7.93 6.37
N TYR A 348 -6.18 7.97 5.66
CA TYR A 348 -6.45 9.07 4.72
C TYR A 348 -6.67 10.40 5.42
N SER A 349 -7.18 10.38 6.66
CA SER A 349 -7.26 11.60 7.49
C SER A 349 -5.88 12.14 7.79
N ALA A 350 -4.95 11.28 8.21
CA ALA A 350 -3.56 11.66 8.49
C ALA A 350 -2.84 12.17 7.23
N MET A 351 -3.03 11.48 6.09
CA MET A 351 -2.44 11.88 4.82
C MET A 351 -3.01 13.21 4.30
N GLY A 352 -4.31 13.46 4.46
CA GLY A 352 -4.94 14.74 4.13
C GLY A 352 -4.41 15.90 4.96
N VAL A 353 -4.10 15.67 6.25
CA VAL A 353 -3.43 16.66 7.10
C VAL A 353 -2.00 16.92 6.62
N ALA A 354 -1.26 15.88 6.24
CA ALA A 354 0.11 15.99 5.73
C ALA A 354 0.17 16.69 4.35
N MET A 355 -0.89 16.55 3.54
CA MET A 355 -0.97 17.09 2.18
C MET A 355 -2.27 17.91 1.96
N PRO A 356 -2.44 19.06 2.60
CA PRO A 356 -3.72 19.77 2.62
C PRO A 356 -4.15 20.36 1.26
N ARG A 357 -3.26 20.38 0.27
CA ARG A 357 -3.55 20.84 -1.10
C ARG A 357 -3.87 19.69 -2.06
N ASP A 358 -3.70 18.45 -1.61
CA ASP A 358 -3.98 17.25 -2.39
C ASP A 358 -5.36 16.68 -2.03
N ALA A 359 -6.19 16.47 -3.04
CA ALA A 359 -7.57 16.04 -2.82
C ALA A 359 -7.74 14.52 -2.73
N THR A 360 -6.71 13.74 -3.06
CA THR A 360 -6.84 12.28 -3.26
C THR A 360 -7.30 11.57 -2.00
N ALA A 361 -6.66 11.87 -0.86
CA ALA A 361 -7.04 11.27 0.42
C ALA A 361 -8.49 11.60 0.82
N ASP A 362 -8.91 12.84 0.63
CA ASP A 362 -10.29 13.26 0.94
C ASP A 362 -11.32 12.64 -0.01
N GLN A 363 -10.99 12.45 -1.28
CA GLN A 363 -11.84 11.76 -2.25
C GLN A 363 -12.06 10.30 -1.83
N TYR A 364 -10.98 9.59 -1.44
CA TYR A 364 -11.08 8.20 -0.99
C TYR A 364 -11.89 8.07 0.31
N ARG A 365 -11.72 9.00 1.24
CA ARG A 365 -12.57 9.07 2.46
C ARG A 365 -14.06 9.24 2.14
N LYS A 366 -14.39 10.07 1.16
CA LYS A 366 -15.79 10.26 0.72
C LYS A 366 -16.36 8.97 0.13
N THR A 367 -15.57 8.24 -0.65
CA THR A 367 -15.96 6.95 -1.23
C THR A 367 -16.26 5.92 -0.14
N LEU A 368 -15.43 5.83 0.92
CA LEU A 368 -15.69 4.96 2.06
C LEU A 368 -16.99 5.28 2.80
N ARG A 369 -17.34 6.57 2.92
CA ARG A 369 -18.54 7.03 3.63
C ARG A 369 -19.85 6.93 2.83
N ALA A 370 -19.75 6.85 1.51
CA ALA A 370 -20.89 6.86 0.62
C ALA A 370 -21.72 5.57 0.66
N VAL A 371 -21.22 4.52 1.29
CA VAL A 371 -21.93 3.24 1.44
C VAL A 371 -22.65 3.24 2.78
N PRO A 372 -24.00 3.13 2.82
CA PRO A 372 -24.73 3.00 4.06
C PRO A 372 -24.27 1.72 4.80
N GLN A 373 -23.91 1.86 6.06
CA GLN A 373 -23.68 0.70 6.93
C GLN A 373 -25.04 -0.01 7.08
N GLN A 374 -25.18 -1.17 6.43
CA GLN A 374 -26.33 -2.07 6.62
C GLN A 374 -26.21 -2.86 7.92
#